data_eb10f017f9f7f2ad400b7ea26975da8a
#
_entry.id   eb10f017f9f7f2ad400b7ea26975da8a
#
_cell.length_a   1.000
_cell.length_b   1.000
_cell.length_c   1.000
_cell.angle_alpha   90.00
_cell.angle_beta   90.00
_cell.angle_gamma   90.00
#
_symmetry.space_group_name_H-M   'P 1'
#
loop_
_entity.id
_entity.type
_entity.pdbx_description
1 polymer ?
#
loop_
_entity_poly.entity_id
_entity_poly.type
_entity_poly.pdbx_seq_one_letter_code
_entity_poly.pdbx_strand_id
1 'polypeptide(L)'
;MPTPRKTIAVVNSSGRQAASFIRVASAVGYHVRAQLRNLDGIVANEISSLPNVTVIVGDLYTKPTSTSSASPALAPSDTGVNHDLIRQIYHGAQLAFINTTFWGDEIAIGKALANAAVIAGIEHYIYSSMPNHHLQNESWPSLPLWSCKETIASYIRSLPSLLPKTTFLYTGIYNNNFTSLPYPLFCMELQQDGSFTWTAPFHPDVPLPWLDAEHDVGPAVLQLIKDGTSRWGNGERIALAYEMLSPRQACRAFSRGVGRPVRYKLQSKIDVKVKIPNGYREQLLALEKMYALGREDPSKQPFYFGERKLEDSCPDEAMALWEGYRGLEEYAREVFPLEEAANGLTWMNEPDGETDGEDGVLEKGDLEEADDDDDDDDEDDGLVMGGGLNSGTGTGGENTPARREESWLA
;
A
#
# COMPACT_ATOMS: atom_id res chain seq x y z
N MET A 1 -19.02 -5.00 -35.53
CA MET A 1 -19.51 -4.90 -34.14
C MET A 1 -18.32 -4.66 -33.26
N PRO A 2 -18.35 -3.75 -32.29
CA PRO A 2 -17.24 -3.62 -31.35
C PRO A 2 -17.09 -4.96 -30.61
N THR A 3 -15.84 -5.42 -30.48
CA THR A 3 -15.52 -6.64 -29.72
C THR A 3 -16.08 -6.49 -28.30
N PRO A 4 -16.80 -7.50 -27.76
CA PRO A 4 -17.25 -7.44 -26.37
C PRO A 4 -16.04 -7.15 -25.46
N ARG A 5 -16.15 -6.12 -24.64
CA ARG A 5 -15.05 -5.75 -23.74
C ARG A 5 -14.90 -6.82 -22.68
N LYS A 6 -13.66 -7.25 -22.43
CA LYS A 6 -13.37 -8.28 -21.45
C LYS A 6 -13.72 -7.81 -20.05
N THR A 7 -14.04 -8.77 -19.19
CA THR A 7 -14.29 -8.53 -17.76
C THR A 7 -13.04 -8.80 -16.96
N ILE A 8 -12.73 -7.93 -16.02
CA ILE A 8 -11.54 -7.96 -15.16
C ILE A 8 -11.97 -8.23 -13.72
N ALA A 9 -11.40 -9.25 -13.10
CA ALA A 9 -11.52 -9.50 -11.67
C ALA A 9 -10.47 -8.68 -10.90
N VAL A 10 -10.89 -7.94 -9.88
CA VAL A 10 -10.02 -7.12 -9.04
C VAL A 10 -10.36 -7.37 -7.57
N VAL A 11 -9.34 -7.58 -6.73
CA VAL A 11 -9.50 -7.77 -5.29
C VAL A 11 -8.93 -6.59 -4.51
N ASN A 12 -9.39 -6.40 -3.27
CA ASN A 12 -9.01 -5.27 -2.42
C ASN A 12 -9.16 -3.93 -3.15
N SER A 13 -10.33 -3.74 -3.74
CA SER A 13 -10.58 -2.72 -4.75
C SER A 13 -10.53 -1.28 -4.23
N SER A 14 -10.64 -1.06 -2.92
CA SER A 14 -10.47 0.26 -2.29
C SER A 14 -9.00 0.63 -2.07
N GLY A 15 -8.07 -0.32 -2.16
CA GLY A 15 -6.64 -0.05 -2.03
C GLY A 15 -6.08 0.78 -3.20
N ARG A 16 -5.02 1.56 -2.94
CA ARG A 16 -4.46 2.55 -3.88
C ARG A 16 -4.20 1.99 -5.28
N GLN A 17 -3.51 0.85 -5.40
CA GLN A 17 -3.23 0.21 -6.69
C GLN A 17 -4.51 -0.19 -7.43
N ALA A 18 -5.41 -0.88 -6.72
CA ALA A 18 -6.62 -1.43 -7.32
C ALA A 18 -7.60 -0.31 -7.71
N ALA A 19 -7.79 0.70 -6.87
CA ALA A 19 -8.64 1.84 -7.17
C ALA A 19 -8.14 2.63 -8.37
N SER A 20 -6.82 2.90 -8.44
CA SER A 20 -6.18 3.52 -9.61
C SER A 20 -6.51 2.76 -10.89
N PHE A 21 -6.32 1.43 -10.86
CA PHE A 21 -6.59 0.60 -12.02
C PHE A 21 -8.07 0.55 -12.41
N ILE A 22 -8.98 0.43 -11.43
CA ILE A 22 -10.43 0.37 -11.69
C ILE A 22 -10.92 1.64 -12.36
N ARG A 23 -10.45 2.82 -11.92
CA ARG A 23 -10.81 4.12 -12.53
C ARG A 23 -10.48 4.14 -14.02
N VAL A 24 -9.26 3.78 -14.40
CA VAL A 24 -8.85 3.81 -15.81
C VAL A 24 -9.48 2.68 -16.63
N ALA A 25 -9.63 1.48 -16.07
CA ALA A 25 -10.28 0.36 -16.75
C ALA A 25 -11.75 0.66 -17.04
N SER A 26 -12.48 1.20 -16.07
CA SER A 26 -13.86 1.65 -16.23
C SER A 26 -13.99 2.76 -17.29
N ALA A 27 -13.12 3.77 -17.23
CA ALA A 27 -13.13 4.91 -18.16
C ALA A 27 -12.93 4.48 -19.63
N VAL A 28 -12.07 3.48 -19.88
CA VAL A 28 -11.87 2.92 -21.23
C VAL A 28 -12.88 1.80 -21.57
N GLY A 29 -13.78 1.50 -20.61
CA GLY A 29 -14.99 0.67 -20.76
C GLY A 29 -14.79 -0.83 -20.62
N TYR A 30 -13.77 -1.30 -19.91
CA TYR A 30 -13.76 -2.68 -19.42
C TYR A 30 -14.88 -2.87 -18.40
N HIS A 31 -15.41 -4.09 -18.32
CA HIS A 31 -16.23 -4.49 -17.18
C HIS A 31 -15.31 -4.90 -16.04
N VAL A 32 -15.54 -4.35 -14.84
CA VAL A 32 -14.74 -4.66 -13.66
C VAL A 32 -15.61 -5.33 -12.60
N ARG A 33 -15.16 -6.45 -12.09
CA ARG A 33 -15.72 -7.12 -10.91
C ARG A 33 -14.83 -6.80 -9.73
N ALA A 34 -15.26 -5.79 -8.95
CA ALA A 34 -14.50 -5.19 -7.88
C ALA A 34 -14.89 -5.79 -6.53
N GLN A 35 -13.99 -6.52 -5.87
CA GLN A 35 -14.24 -6.99 -4.52
C GLN A 35 -13.92 -5.89 -3.52
N LEU A 36 -14.86 -5.61 -2.63
CA LEU A 36 -14.76 -4.68 -1.49
C LEU A 36 -15.15 -5.40 -0.21
N ARG A 37 -14.50 -5.09 0.91
CA ARG A 37 -14.90 -5.63 2.22
C ARG A 37 -16.25 -5.08 2.67
N ASN A 38 -16.45 -3.79 2.50
CA ASN A 38 -17.68 -3.05 2.79
C ASN A 38 -17.81 -1.85 1.84
N LEU A 39 -18.87 -1.06 2.00
CA LEU A 39 -19.13 0.15 1.22
C LEU A 39 -18.97 1.44 2.03
N ASP A 40 -18.41 1.39 3.22
CA ASP A 40 -18.42 2.51 4.16
C ASP A 40 -17.35 3.57 3.86
N GLY A 41 -16.34 3.25 3.05
CA GLY A 41 -15.25 4.14 2.72
C GLY A 41 -15.54 5.04 1.50
N ILE A 42 -14.89 6.22 1.44
CA ILE A 42 -15.02 7.17 0.33
C ILE A 42 -14.66 6.50 -1.00
N VAL A 43 -13.53 5.79 -1.04
CA VAL A 43 -13.06 5.08 -2.26
C VAL A 43 -14.01 3.96 -2.65
N ALA A 44 -14.57 3.23 -1.68
CA ALA A 44 -15.54 2.16 -1.96
C ALA A 44 -16.82 2.73 -2.59
N ASN A 45 -17.32 3.86 -2.08
CA ASN A 45 -18.47 4.57 -2.64
C ASN A 45 -18.18 5.10 -4.05
N GLU A 46 -17.01 5.69 -4.27
CA GLU A 46 -16.56 6.15 -5.59
C GLU A 46 -16.56 4.98 -6.59
N ILE A 47 -15.88 3.88 -6.27
CA ILE A 47 -15.78 2.70 -7.15
C ILE A 47 -17.16 2.12 -7.46
N SER A 48 -18.05 2.07 -6.46
CA SER A 48 -19.42 1.54 -6.67
C SER A 48 -20.26 2.40 -7.62
N SER A 49 -19.93 3.66 -7.78
CA SER A 49 -20.61 4.60 -8.68
C SER A 49 -20.05 4.63 -10.10
N LEU A 50 -18.89 4.01 -10.34
CA LEU A 50 -18.27 4.01 -11.67
C LEU A 50 -19.06 3.20 -12.68
N PRO A 51 -19.12 3.62 -13.96
CA PRO A 51 -19.77 2.86 -15.00
C PRO A 51 -19.03 1.53 -15.26
N ASN A 52 -19.76 0.49 -15.63
CA ASN A 52 -19.22 -0.85 -15.92
C ASN A 52 -18.51 -1.54 -14.74
N VAL A 53 -18.70 -1.09 -13.50
CA VAL A 53 -18.19 -1.74 -12.31
C VAL A 53 -19.32 -2.51 -11.61
N THR A 54 -19.06 -3.77 -11.33
CA THR A 54 -19.93 -4.63 -10.50
C THR A 54 -19.21 -4.89 -9.19
N VAL A 55 -19.73 -4.33 -8.11
CA VAL A 55 -19.17 -4.53 -6.77
C VAL A 55 -19.60 -5.88 -6.19
N ILE A 56 -18.66 -6.57 -5.56
CA ILE A 56 -18.86 -7.84 -4.85
C ILE A 56 -18.38 -7.61 -3.42
N VAL A 57 -19.33 -7.52 -2.48
CA VAL A 57 -19.03 -7.19 -1.09
C VAL A 57 -18.79 -8.45 -0.26
N GLY A 58 -17.74 -8.45 0.53
CA GLY A 58 -17.40 -9.48 1.49
C GLY A 58 -15.90 -9.62 1.73
N ASP A 59 -15.54 -10.26 2.85
CA ASP A 59 -14.15 -10.57 3.18
C ASP A 59 -13.67 -11.82 2.42
N LEU A 60 -12.42 -11.79 1.96
CA LEU A 60 -11.77 -12.95 1.32
C LEU A 60 -11.49 -14.09 2.30
N TYR A 61 -11.65 -13.84 3.59
CA TYR A 61 -11.53 -14.80 4.67
C TYR A 61 -12.86 -14.98 5.41
N THR A 62 -12.98 -16.12 6.13
CA THR A 62 -14.12 -16.41 7.01
C THR A 62 -13.64 -16.36 8.45
N LYS A 63 -14.35 -15.63 9.31
CA LYS A 63 -14.10 -15.67 10.77
C LYS A 63 -14.67 -16.96 11.35
N PRO A 64 -14.01 -17.59 12.36
CA PRO A 64 -14.61 -18.70 13.09
C PRO A 64 -15.95 -18.26 13.69
N THR A 65 -17.00 -19.02 13.46
CA THR A 65 -18.27 -18.77 14.16
C THR A 65 -18.11 -19.09 15.64
N SER A 66 -18.38 -18.16 16.52
CA SER A 66 -18.25 -18.21 17.98
C SER A 66 -19.18 -19.20 18.68
N THR A 67 -19.51 -20.34 18.08
CA THR A 67 -20.41 -21.37 18.64
C THR A 67 -19.70 -22.58 19.26
N SER A 68 -18.38 -22.63 19.26
CA SER A 68 -17.64 -23.67 20.00
C SER A 68 -16.97 -23.07 21.24
N SER A 69 -17.45 -23.48 22.41
CA SER A 69 -16.83 -23.23 23.71
C SER A 69 -15.48 -23.97 23.84
N ALA A 70 -14.48 -23.53 23.12
CA ALA A 70 -13.11 -24.03 23.20
C ALA A 70 -12.17 -22.86 23.37
N SER A 71 -11.45 -22.91 24.46
CA SER A 71 -10.30 -22.11 24.93
C SER A 71 -9.83 -20.87 24.13
N PRO A 72 -9.54 -19.76 24.82
CA PRO A 72 -9.13 -18.49 24.22
C PRO A 72 -7.64 -18.44 23.82
N ALA A 73 -7.14 -19.44 23.13
CA ALA A 73 -5.74 -19.51 22.68
C ALA A 73 -5.67 -20.03 21.25
N LEU A 74 -6.37 -19.40 20.32
CA LEU A 74 -6.32 -19.79 18.91
C LEU A 74 -5.65 -18.66 18.10
N ALA A 75 -4.48 -19.04 17.56
CA ALA A 75 -3.64 -18.22 16.71
C ALA A 75 -4.38 -17.73 15.43
N PRO A 76 -3.86 -16.72 14.69
CA PRO A 76 -4.41 -16.22 13.43
C PRO A 76 -4.64 -17.26 12.32
N SER A 77 -4.24 -18.51 12.55
CA SER A 77 -4.37 -19.66 11.62
C SER A 77 -5.78 -20.19 11.41
N ASP A 78 -6.78 -19.71 12.13
CA ASP A 78 -8.15 -20.26 12.07
C ASP A 78 -9.11 -19.48 11.18
N THR A 79 -8.65 -18.45 10.48
CA THR A 79 -9.44 -17.80 9.45
C THR A 79 -9.45 -18.66 8.19
N GLY A 80 -10.62 -19.20 7.82
CA GLY A 80 -10.80 -19.93 6.57
C GLY A 80 -10.81 -19.00 5.35
N VAL A 81 -10.62 -19.56 4.16
CA VAL A 81 -10.75 -18.83 2.88
C VAL A 81 -12.22 -18.79 2.44
N ASN A 82 -12.69 -17.63 2.00
CA ASN A 82 -14.04 -17.47 1.44
C ASN A 82 -14.07 -17.87 -0.05
N HIS A 83 -14.10 -19.19 -0.31
CA HIS A 83 -14.09 -19.72 -1.66
C HIS A 83 -15.33 -19.33 -2.48
N ASP A 84 -16.48 -19.10 -1.84
CA ASP A 84 -17.71 -18.71 -2.53
C ASP A 84 -17.59 -17.30 -3.10
N LEU A 85 -17.06 -16.37 -2.30
CA LEU A 85 -16.79 -15.01 -2.75
C LEU A 85 -15.75 -15.00 -3.88
N ILE A 86 -14.68 -15.77 -3.75
CA ILE A 86 -13.65 -15.87 -4.79
C ILE A 86 -14.24 -16.38 -6.11
N ARG A 87 -15.11 -17.39 -6.08
CA ARG A 87 -15.82 -17.86 -7.28
C ARG A 87 -16.70 -16.76 -7.89
N GLN A 88 -17.38 -15.99 -7.05
CA GLN A 88 -18.18 -14.87 -7.53
C GLN A 88 -17.32 -13.81 -8.22
N ILE A 89 -16.15 -13.45 -7.65
CA ILE A 89 -15.23 -12.48 -8.24
C ILE A 89 -14.80 -12.89 -9.65
N TYR A 90 -14.45 -14.15 -9.86
CA TYR A 90 -14.01 -14.66 -11.18
C TYR A 90 -15.13 -15.02 -12.15
N HIS A 91 -16.40 -14.98 -11.74
CA HIS A 91 -17.51 -15.35 -12.62
C HIS A 91 -17.56 -14.47 -13.88
N GLY A 92 -17.30 -15.08 -15.04
CA GLY A 92 -17.29 -14.42 -16.34
C GLY A 92 -16.07 -13.50 -16.58
N ALA A 93 -15.07 -13.51 -15.73
CA ALA A 93 -13.84 -12.74 -15.93
C ALA A 93 -12.88 -13.45 -16.89
N GLN A 94 -12.19 -12.68 -17.73
CA GLN A 94 -11.11 -13.12 -18.61
C GLN A 94 -9.75 -12.62 -18.14
N LEU A 95 -9.72 -11.54 -17.37
CA LEU A 95 -8.52 -10.87 -16.91
C LEU A 95 -8.56 -10.73 -15.39
N ALA A 96 -7.41 -10.61 -14.74
CA ALA A 96 -7.35 -10.41 -13.31
C ALA A 96 -6.20 -9.48 -12.91
N PHE A 97 -6.47 -8.54 -12.00
CA PHE A 97 -5.47 -7.78 -11.27
C PHE A 97 -5.63 -8.04 -9.78
N ILE A 98 -4.63 -8.66 -9.18
CA ILE A 98 -4.70 -9.21 -7.84
C ILE A 98 -3.62 -8.59 -6.97
N ASN A 99 -4.02 -7.87 -5.94
CA ASN A 99 -3.17 -7.38 -4.87
C ASN A 99 -3.71 -7.93 -3.54
N THR A 100 -3.03 -8.92 -2.96
CA THR A 100 -3.38 -9.49 -1.66
C THR A 100 -2.93 -8.57 -0.53
N THR A 101 -3.56 -8.72 0.63
CA THR A 101 -3.23 -7.98 1.85
C THR A 101 -3.12 -8.94 3.03
N PHE A 102 -2.53 -8.50 4.13
CA PHE A 102 -2.27 -9.34 5.31
C PHE A 102 -3.52 -9.68 6.15
N TRP A 103 -4.71 -9.26 5.73
CA TRP A 103 -5.94 -9.62 6.43
C TRP A 103 -6.29 -11.09 6.24
N GLY A 104 -6.46 -11.81 7.33
CA GLY A 104 -6.61 -13.26 7.32
C GLY A 104 -5.30 -13.98 6.96
N ASP A 105 -5.41 -15.22 6.48
CA ASP A 105 -4.25 -15.97 5.94
C ASP A 105 -4.00 -15.53 4.48
N GLU A 106 -3.14 -14.53 4.30
CA GLU A 106 -2.81 -13.99 2.97
C GLU A 106 -2.32 -15.07 2.02
N ILE A 107 -1.51 -16.02 2.51
CA ILE A 107 -0.94 -17.09 1.67
C ILE A 107 -2.04 -18.05 1.20
N ALA A 108 -2.93 -18.47 2.10
CA ALA A 108 -4.05 -19.33 1.74
C ALA A 108 -5.02 -18.64 0.77
N ILE A 109 -5.33 -17.37 1.01
CA ILE A 109 -6.17 -16.54 0.13
C ILE A 109 -5.52 -16.40 -1.24
N GLY A 110 -4.25 -16.04 -1.32
CA GLY A 110 -3.53 -15.88 -2.58
C GLY A 110 -3.47 -17.17 -3.41
N LYS A 111 -3.25 -18.31 -2.76
CA LYS A 111 -3.30 -19.64 -3.40
C LYS A 111 -4.71 -19.97 -3.92
N ALA A 112 -5.74 -19.66 -3.14
CA ALA A 112 -7.13 -19.89 -3.55
C ALA A 112 -7.53 -19.00 -4.74
N LEU A 113 -7.10 -17.74 -4.75
CA LEU A 113 -7.29 -16.82 -5.89
C LEU A 113 -6.60 -17.35 -7.16
N ALA A 114 -5.36 -17.84 -7.06
CA ALA A 114 -4.63 -18.42 -8.19
C ALA A 114 -5.32 -19.68 -8.74
N ASN A 115 -5.77 -20.59 -7.86
CA ASN A 115 -6.51 -21.78 -8.26
C ASN A 115 -7.85 -21.44 -8.94
N ALA A 116 -8.59 -20.47 -8.40
CA ALA A 116 -9.83 -20.01 -9.00
C ALA A 116 -9.60 -19.35 -10.37
N ALA A 117 -8.49 -18.64 -10.56
CA ALA A 117 -8.10 -18.08 -11.85
C ALA A 117 -7.83 -19.18 -12.90
N VAL A 118 -7.19 -20.29 -12.51
CA VAL A 118 -7.02 -21.47 -13.37
C VAL A 118 -8.37 -22.04 -13.78
N ILE A 119 -9.28 -22.25 -12.83
CA ILE A 119 -10.62 -22.81 -13.07
C ILE A 119 -11.45 -21.88 -13.98
N ALA A 120 -11.36 -20.57 -13.76
CA ALA A 120 -12.04 -19.56 -14.56
C ALA A 120 -11.44 -19.39 -15.97
N GLY A 121 -10.25 -19.95 -16.23
CA GLY A 121 -9.59 -19.84 -17.52
C GLY A 121 -9.03 -18.46 -17.80
N ILE A 122 -8.59 -17.72 -16.76
CA ILE A 122 -8.05 -16.35 -16.90
C ILE A 122 -6.96 -16.33 -17.98
N GLU A 123 -7.02 -15.34 -18.85
CA GLU A 123 -6.14 -15.17 -20.01
C GLU A 123 -4.91 -14.30 -19.68
N HIS A 124 -5.04 -13.35 -18.74
CA HIS A 124 -3.93 -12.56 -18.20
C HIS A 124 -4.15 -12.32 -16.72
N TYR A 125 -3.21 -12.79 -15.91
CA TYR A 125 -3.21 -12.70 -14.45
C TYR A 125 -2.06 -11.79 -14.02
N ILE A 126 -2.37 -10.59 -13.55
CA ILE A 126 -1.38 -9.65 -13.03
C ILE A 126 -1.41 -9.72 -11.52
N TYR A 127 -0.31 -10.12 -10.92
CA TYR A 127 -0.18 -10.25 -9.47
C TYR A 127 0.79 -9.19 -8.91
N SER A 128 0.27 -8.32 -8.04
CA SER A 128 1.10 -7.38 -7.29
C SER A 128 1.86 -8.12 -6.21
N SER A 129 3.17 -8.17 -6.36
CA SER A 129 4.09 -8.94 -5.55
C SER A 129 5.17 -8.06 -4.93
N MET A 130 5.96 -8.63 -4.04
CA MET A 130 7.20 -8.06 -3.49
C MET A 130 8.22 -9.18 -3.29
N PRO A 131 9.53 -8.86 -3.26
CA PRO A 131 10.55 -9.90 -3.13
C PRO A 131 10.64 -10.46 -1.71
N ASN A 132 11.16 -11.67 -1.58
CA ASN A 132 11.74 -12.13 -0.33
C ASN A 132 13.27 -11.97 -0.39
N HIS A 133 13.79 -10.97 0.29
CA HIS A 133 15.21 -10.62 0.27
C HIS A 133 16.11 -11.76 0.76
N HIS A 134 15.68 -12.50 1.77
CA HIS A 134 16.44 -13.66 2.29
C HIS A 134 16.68 -14.76 1.23
N LEU A 135 15.76 -14.93 0.28
CA LEU A 135 15.95 -15.89 -0.82
C LEU A 135 16.99 -15.42 -1.83
N GLN A 136 17.24 -14.11 -1.91
CA GLN A 136 18.26 -13.54 -2.80
C GLN A 136 19.64 -13.55 -2.15
N ASN A 137 19.68 -13.33 -0.83
CA ASN A 137 20.89 -13.40 -0.05
C ASN A 137 20.55 -13.78 1.40
N GLU A 138 21.07 -14.92 1.88
CA GLU A 138 20.80 -15.44 3.21
C GLU A 138 21.20 -14.48 4.36
N SER A 139 22.11 -13.54 4.09
CA SER A 139 22.48 -12.49 5.06
C SER A 139 21.45 -11.36 5.17
N TRP A 140 20.51 -11.27 4.24
CA TRP A 140 19.47 -10.25 4.26
C TRP A 140 18.25 -10.71 5.07
N PRO A 141 17.64 -9.83 5.88
CA PRO A 141 16.45 -10.19 6.63
C PRO A 141 15.27 -10.46 5.69
N SER A 142 14.41 -11.39 6.09
CA SER A 142 13.09 -11.55 5.48
C SER A 142 12.18 -10.45 5.98
N LEU A 143 11.46 -9.82 5.07
CA LEU A 143 10.41 -8.84 5.36
C LEU A 143 9.06 -9.58 5.38
N PRO A 144 8.41 -9.77 6.52
CA PRO A 144 7.28 -10.70 6.67
C PRO A 144 6.17 -10.50 5.64
N LEU A 145 5.68 -9.27 5.47
CA LEU A 145 4.60 -8.98 4.53
C LEU A 145 5.00 -9.20 3.06
N TRP A 146 6.25 -8.89 2.71
CA TRP A 146 6.75 -9.12 1.36
C TRP A 146 7.01 -10.61 1.09
N SER A 147 7.49 -11.32 2.10
CA SER A 147 7.73 -12.77 2.01
C SER A 147 6.44 -13.56 1.79
N CYS A 148 5.30 -13.12 2.34
CA CYS A 148 3.99 -13.70 2.04
C CYS A 148 3.67 -13.58 0.55
N LYS A 149 3.90 -12.40 -0.04
CA LYS A 149 3.66 -12.16 -1.47
C LYS A 149 4.58 -13.02 -2.35
N GLU A 150 5.86 -13.14 -2.02
CA GLU A 150 6.77 -14.04 -2.75
C GLU A 150 6.38 -15.52 -2.62
N THR A 151 5.88 -15.93 -1.46
CA THR A 151 5.37 -17.29 -1.26
C THR A 151 4.18 -17.58 -2.19
N ILE A 152 3.27 -16.62 -2.34
CA ILE A 152 2.14 -16.71 -3.27
C ILE A 152 2.66 -16.70 -4.72
N ALA A 153 3.60 -15.81 -5.05
CA ALA A 153 4.20 -15.73 -6.38
C ALA A 153 4.91 -17.05 -6.77
N SER A 154 5.62 -17.68 -5.82
CA SER A 154 6.25 -18.99 -6.01
C SER A 154 5.21 -20.08 -6.26
N TYR A 155 4.07 -20.04 -5.55
CA TYR A 155 2.96 -20.94 -5.82
C TYR A 155 2.37 -20.74 -7.22
N ILE A 156 2.13 -19.50 -7.66
CA ILE A 156 1.65 -19.18 -8.99
C ILE A 156 2.62 -19.71 -10.06
N ARG A 157 3.93 -19.57 -9.85
CA ARG A 157 4.98 -20.10 -10.75
C ARG A 157 4.93 -21.64 -10.86
N SER A 158 4.44 -22.32 -9.83
CA SER A 158 4.27 -23.78 -9.84
C SER A 158 3.04 -24.27 -10.60
N LEU A 159 2.16 -23.36 -11.05
CA LEU A 159 0.93 -23.69 -11.78
C LEU A 159 1.16 -23.62 -13.31
N PRO A 160 1.35 -24.75 -14.03
CA PRO A 160 1.71 -24.75 -15.46
C PRO A 160 0.69 -24.09 -16.38
N SER A 161 -0.58 -24.06 -15.97
CA SER A 161 -1.68 -23.44 -16.74
C SER A 161 -1.82 -21.93 -16.51
N LEU A 162 -1.27 -21.41 -15.39
CA LEU A 162 -1.37 -20.00 -15.02
C LEU A 162 -0.08 -19.22 -15.30
N LEU A 163 1.10 -19.81 -15.04
CA LEU A 163 2.39 -19.15 -15.23
C LEU A 163 2.56 -18.50 -16.61
N PRO A 164 2.23 -19.16 -17.76
CA PRO A 164 2.37 -18.54 -19.07
C PRO A 164 1.53 -17.28 -19.26
N LYS A 165 0.51 -17.12 -18.46
CA LYS A 165 -0.45 -16.00 -18.48
C LYS A 165 -0.22 -14.97 -17.37
N THR A 166 0.85 -15.11 -16.60
CA THR A 166 1.10 -14.29 -15.39
C THR A 166 2.18 -13.26 -15.64
N THR A 167 1.92 -12.06 -15.14
CA THR A 167 2.88 -10.97 -14.92
C THR A 167 2.96 -10.68 -13.44
N PHE A 168 4.16 -10.55 -12.89
CA PHE A 168 4.39 -10.11 -11.51
C PHE A 168 4.76 -8.64 -11.50
N LEU A 169 3.99 -7.82 -10.80
CA LEU A 169 4.21 -6.39 -10.66
C LEU A 169 4.84 -6.10 -9.30
N TYR A 170 6.01 -5.48 -9.28
CA TYR A 170 6.69 -5.03 -8.07
C TYR A 170 6.64 -3.50 -8.03
N THR A 171 5.96 -2.94 -7.04
CA THR A 171 5.80 -1.48 -6.93
C THR A 171 6.89 -0.88 -6.06
N GLY A 172 7.38 0.29 -6.44
CA GLY A 172 8.26 1.11 -5.61
C GLY A 172 7.54 1.70 -4.40
N ILE A 173 8.22 2.58 -3.69
CA ILE A 173 7.69 3.33 -2.54
C ILE A 173 6.66 4.34 -3.05
N TYR A 174 5.50 4.40 -2.38
CA TYR A 174 4.45 5.32 -2.79
C TYR A 174 4.70 6.74 -2.28
N ASN A 175 4.66 7.71 -3.18
CA ASN A 175 4.61 9.11 -2.83
C ASN A 175 3.47 9.39 -1.84
N ASN A 176 2.35 8.71 -2.04
CA ASN A 176 1.14 8.77 -1.21
C ASN A 176 1.32 8.27 0.24
N ASN A 177 2.47 7.71 0.60
CA ASN A 177 2.77 7.35 2.00
C ASN A 177 3.15 8.56 2.85
N PHE A 178 3.63 9.64 2.24
CA PHE A 178 4.01 10.83 2.99
C PHE A 178 2.82 11.52 3.65
N THR A 179 3.03 11.96 4.90
CA THR A 179 2.07 12.69 5.72
C THR A 179 2.78 13.48 6.79
N SER A 180 2.18 14.56 7.29
CA SER A 180 2.65 15.24 8.50
C SER A 180 2.11 14.62 9.80
N LEU A 181 1.16 13.68 9.71
CA LEU A 181 0.74 12.91 10.87
C LEU A 181 1.86 11.99 11.38
N PRO A 182 1.89 11.64 12.68
CA PRO A 182 2.99 10.88 13.30
C PRO A 182 2.96 9.39 12.94
N TYR A 183 2.86 9.09 11.64
CA TYR A 183 2.92 7.72 11.14
C TYR A 183 4.36 7.23 11.00
N PRO A 184 4.63 5.94 11.22
CA PRO A 184 5.99 5.42 11.11
C PRO A 184 6.50 5.51 9.67
N LEU A 185 7.80 5.71 9.52
CA LEU A 185 8.59 5.64 8.29
C LEU A 185 8.44 6.83 7.32
N PHE A 186 7.23 7.37 7.11
CA PHE A 186 6.96 8.41 6.11
C PHE A 186 6.35 9.69 6.69
N CYS A 187 6.57 9.95 7.98
CA CYS A 187 6.14 11.20 8.61
C CYS A 187 7.03 12.36 8.15
N MET A 188 6.42 13.35 7.50
CA MET A 188 6.99 14.69 7.28
C MET A 188 6.64 15.55 8.49
N GLU A 189 7.44 15.45 9.55
CA GLU A 189 7.21 16.14 10.81
C GLU A 189 7.34 17.66 10.64
N LEU A 190 6.23 18.38 10.84
CA LEU A 190 6.21 19.84 10.77
C LEU A 190 6.96 20.42 11.98
N GLN A 191 7.91 21.31 11.72
CA GLN A 191 8.71 21.99 12.75
C GLN A 191 8.11 23.36 13.09
N GLN A 192 8.51 23.94 14.22
CA GLN A 192 8.06 25.26 14.67
C GLN A 192 8.42 26.39 13.68
N ASP A 193 9.50 26.22 12.92
CA ASP A 193 9.93 27.18 11.88
C ASP A 193 9.20 27.00 10.54
N GLY A 194 8.15 26.18 10.49
CA GLY A 194 7.39 25.88 9.28
C GLY A 194 8.10 24.94 8.29
N SER A 195 9.31 24.46 8.62
CA SER A 195 10.00 23.45 7.81
C SER A 195 9.49 22.05 8.12
N PHE A 196 9.82 21.07 7.27
CA PHE A 196 9.55 19.65 7.50
C PHE A 196 10.84 18.87 7.78
N THR A 197 10.75 17.85 8.61
CA THR A 197 11.81 16.87 8.81
C THR A 197 11.28 15.46 8.55
N TRP A 198 11.90 14.76 7.60
CA TRP A 198 11.66 13.35 7.38
C TRP A 198 12.73 12.51 8.05
N THR A 199 12.32 11.66 8.99
CA THR A 199 13.21 10.78 9.75
C THR A 199 12.96 9.33 9.38
N ALA A 200 14.00 8.62 8.88
CA ALA A 200 13.87 7.23 8.44
C ALA A 200 15.23 6.49 8.52
N PRO A 201 15.25 5.14 8.46
CA PRO A 201 16.49 4.36 8.55
C PRO A 201 17.25 4.23 7.22
N PHE A 202 16.77 4.82 6.15
CA PHE A 202 17.37 4.72 4.81
C PHE A 202 18.70 5.50 4.73
N HIS A 203 19.70 4.96 4.02
CA HIS A 203 20.92 5.71 3.78
C HIS A 203 20.61 6.98 2.96
N PRO A 204 21.10 8.17 3.36
CA PRO A 204 20.68 9.45 2.78
C PRO A 204 21.00 9.60 1.29
N ASP A 205 21.99 8.86 0.78
CA ASP A 205 22.50 9.00 -0.59
C ASP A 205 22.26 7.77 -1.48
N VAL A 206 21.66 6.69 -0.94
CA VAL A 206 21.30 5.51 -1.74
C VAL A 206 19.93 5.72 -2.38
N PRO A 207 19.83 5.61 -3.72
CA PRO A 207 18.55 5.74 -4.41
C PRO A 207 17.54 4.68 -3.96
N LEU A 208 16.29 5.08 -3.90
CA LEU A 208 15.11 4.25 -3.66
C LEU A 208 14.11 4.47 -4.80
N PRO A 209 13.32 3.46 -5.16
CA PRO A 209 12.33 3.57 -6.23
C PRO A 209 11.04 4.21 -5.75
N TRP A 210 10.52 5.19 -6.50
CA TRP A 210 9.32 5.95 -6.14
C TRP A 210 8.27 5.96 -7.26
N LEU A 211 7.00 6.03 -6.86
CA LEU A 211 5.85 6.23 -7.75
C LEU A 211 4.67 6.84 -7.01
N ASP A 212 3.77 7.49 -7.74
CA ASP A 212 2.43 7.83 -7.25
C ASP A 212 1.48 6.65 -7.51
N ALA A 213 1.16 5.89 -6.46
CA ALA A 213 0.38 4.67 -6.63
C ALA A 213 -1.06 4.93 -7.11
N GLU A 214 -1.67 6.04 -6.74
CA GLU A 214 -3.03 6.39 -7.15
C GLU A 214 -3.10 6.92 -8.58
N HIS A 215 -2.03 7.53 -9.06
CA HIS A 215 -1.95 8.10 -10.41
C HIS A 215 -1.40 7.10 -11.43
N ASP A 216 -0.34 6.37 -11.11
CA ASP A 216 0.50 5.73 -12.11
C ASP A 216 0.25 4.22 -12.28
N VAL A 217 -0.19 3.52 -11.21
CA VAL A 217 -0.38 2.07 -11.28
C VAL A 217 -1.48 1.69 -12.26
N GLY A 218 -2.57 2.44 -12.26
CA GLY A 218 -3.70 2.16 -13.14
C GLY A 218 -3.35 2.16 -14.61
N PRO A 219 -2.79 3.25 -15.16
CA PRO A 219 -2.36 3.33 -16.55
C PRO A 219 -1.33 2.27 -16.93
N ALA A 220 -0.33 1.99 -16.05
CA ALA A 220 0.67 0.98 -16.30
C ALA A 220 0.06 -0.43 -16.39
N VAL A 221 -0.81 -0.81 -15.44
CA VAL A 221 -1.52 -2.11 -15.48
C VAL A 221 -2.44 -2.20 -16.70
N LEU A 222 -3.09 -1.11 -17.08
CA LEU A 222 -3.89 -1.08 -18.30
C LEU A 222 -3.04 -1.33 -19.55
N GLN A 223 -1.81 -0.78 -19.60
CA GLN A 223 -0.90 -1.03 -20.72
C GLN A 223 -0.42 -2.49 -20.75
N LEU A 224 -0.10 -3.08 -19.59
CA LEU A 224 0.21 -4.53 -19.50
C LEU A 224 -0.92 -5.39 -20.10
N ILE A 225 -2.17 -5.06 -19.77
CA ILE A 225 -3.36 -5.76 -20.31
C ILE A 225 -3.47 -5.58 -21.82
N LYS A 226 -3.24 -4.37 -22.34
CA LYS A 226 -3.33 -4.08 -23.77
C LYS A 226 -2.26 -4.80 -24.57
N ASP A 227 -1.04 -4.82 -24.09
CA ASP A 227 0.09 -5.52 -24.73
C ASP A 227 -0.08 -7.04 -24.64
N GLY A 228 -0.70 -7.53 -23.57
CA GLY A 228 -1.07 -8.93 -23.38
C GLY A 228 0.09 -9.85 -23.01
N THR A 229 -0.24 -11.12 -22.83
CA THR A 229 0.67 -12.16 -22.34
C THR A 229 1.73 -12.59 -23.33
N SER A 230 1.59 -12.26 -24.62
CA SER A 230 2.65 -12.47 -25.61
C SER A 230 3.92 -11.65 -25.31
N ARG A 231 3.74 -10.48 -24.71
CA ARG A 231 4.83 -9.59 -24.27
C ARG A 231 5.18 -9.78 -22.80
N TRP A 232 4.18 -9.84 -21.92
CA TRP A 232 4.34 -9.74 -20.49
C TRP A 232 3.96 -11.02 -19.71
N GLY A 233 3.66 -12.12 -20.40
CA GLY A 233 3.37 -13.42 -19.79
C GLY A 233 4.62 -14.14 -19.30
N ASN A 234 4.47 -15.45 -19.08
CA ASN A 234 5.54 -16.36 -18.64
C ASN A 234 6.21 -16.01 -17.31
N GLY A 235 5.46 -15.32 -16.43
CA GLY A 235 5.96 -14.91 -15.12
C GLY A 235 6.97 -13.75 -15.20
N GLU A 236 6.86 -12.91 -16.23
CA GLU A 236 7.68 -11.70 -16.34
C GLU A 236 7.49 -10.83 -15.09
N ARG A 237 8.59 -10.24 -14.62
CA ARG A 237 8.62 -9.40 -13.43
C ARG A 237 8.89 -7.96 -13.84
N ILE A 238 8.00 -7.07 -13.46
CA ILE A 238 8.02 -5.64 -13.78
C ILE A 238 8.28 -4.86 -12.51
N ALA A 239 9.36 -4.09 -12.50
CA ALA A 239 9.63 -3.11 -11.46
C ALA A 239 8.96 -1.78 -11.83
N LEU A 240 7.89 -1.42 -11.12
CA LEU A 240 7.14 -0.20 -11.39
C LEU A 240 7.59 0.91 -10.45
N ALA A 241 8.52 1.73 -10.94
CA ALA A 241 8.98 2.95 -10.29
C ALA A 241 9.42 3.95 -11.34
N TYR A 242 9.03 5.20 -11.17
CA TYR A 242 9.25 6.27 -12.16
C TYR A 242 10.40 7.20 -11.79
N GLU A 243 10.79 7.20 -10.53
CA GLU A 243 11.93 7.96 -10.05
C GLU A 243 12.83 7.10 -9.16
N MET A 244 14.14 7.27 -9.31
CA MET A 244 15.15 6.69 -8.44
C MET A 244 15.79 7.83 -7.65
N LEU A 245 15.26 8.12 -6.46
CA LEU A 245 15.69 9.25 -5.63
C LEU A 245 16.23 8.75 -4.30
N SER A 246 17.42 9.22 -3.92
CA SER A 246 17.88 9.04 -2.55
C SER A 246 17.02 9.88 -1.58
N PRO A 247 17.00 9.55 -0.27
CA PRO A 247 16.23 10.33 0.70
C PRO A 247 16.54 11.84 0.67
N ARG A 248 17.79 12.23 0.46
CA ARG A 248 18.14 13.65 0.26
C ARG A 248 17.56 14.25 -1.02
N GLN A 249 17.56 13.49 -2.10
CA GLN A 249 16.96 13.94 -3.36
C GLN A 249 15.44 14.01 -3.24
N ALA A 250 14.82 13.03 -2.58
CA ALA A 250 13.39 13.02 -2.28
C ALA A 250 12.97 14.25 -1.45
N CYS A 251 13.71 14.57 -0.38
CA CYS A 251 13.47 15.79 0.40
C CYS A 251 13.61 17.07 -0.43
N ARG A 252 14.57 17.14 -1.37
CA ARG A 252 14.71 18.30 -2.26
C ARG A 252 13.54 18.43 -3.23
N ALA A 253 13.12 17.33 -3.83
CA ALA A 253 11.95 17.31 -4.72
C ALA A 253 10.68 17.71 -3.95
N PHE A 254 10.48 17.11 -2.77
CA PHE A 254 9.35 17.43 -1.91
C PHE A 254 9.35 18.90 -1.46
N SER A 255 10.51 19.44 -1.07
CA SER A 255 10.69 20.85 -0.69
C SER A 255 10.27 21.81 -1.82
N ARG A 256 10.65 21.51 -3.07
CA ARG A 256 10.23 22.32 -4.20
C ARG A 256 8.71 22.25 -4.45
N GLY A 257 8.13 21.06 -4.20
CA GLY A 257 6.69 20.85 -4.35
C GLY A 257 5.86 21.62 -3.32
N VAL A 258 6.19 21.47 -2.02
CA VAL A 258 5.44 22.13 -0.94
C VAL A 258 5.81 23.61 -0.75
N GLY A 259 6.91 24.09 -1.35
CA GLY A 259 7.39 25.46 -1.18
C GLY A 259 8.03 25.74 0.19
N ARG A 260 8.30 24.72 0.99
CA ARG A 260 8.87 24.84 2.35
C ARG A 260 10.17 24.01 2.47
N PRO A 261 11.12 24.39 3.32
CA PRO A 261 12.33 23.57 3.53
C PRO A 261 11.99 22.19 4.06
N VAL A 262 12.58 21.15 3.47
CA VAL A 262 12.44 19.76 3.92
C VAL A 262 13.83 19.18 4.17
N ARG A 263 14.05 18.60 5.34
CA ARG A 263 15.34 18.03 5.76
C ARG A 263 15.19 16.53 5.99
N TYR A 264 16.22 15.78 5.59
CA TYR A 264 16.32 14.36 5.90
C TYR A 264 17.17 14.14 7.14
N LYS A 265 16.69 13.29 8.05
CA LYS A 265 17.41 12.85 9.23
C LYS A 265 17.51 11.31 9.24
N LEU A 266 18.73 10.80 9.14
CA LEU A 266 18.98 9.37 9.30
C LEU A 266 18.77 8.96 10.77
N GLN A 267 17.90 8.01 11.00
CA GLN A 267 17.66 7.42 12.32
C GLN A 267 17.59 5.90 12.20
N SER A 268 18.32 5.20 13.05
CA SER A 268 18.47 3.74 12.96
C SER A 268 17.21 2.95 13.33
N LYS A 269 16.34 3.54 14.14
CA LYS A 269 15.08 2.93 14.58
C LYS A 269 13.92 3.74 14.07
N ILE A 270 12.87 3.02 13.70
CA ILE A 270 11.62 3.63 13.27
C ILE A 270 10.81 3.96 14.53
N ASP A 271 10.48 5.23 14.70
CA ASP A 271 9.65 5.69 15.82
C ASP A 271 8.19 5.37 15.52
N VAL A 272 7.54 4.63 16.43
CA VAL A 272 6.13 4.23 16.28
C VAL A 272 5.31 4.93 17.35
N LYS A 273 4.72 6.06 16.99
CA LYS A 273 3.93 6.94 17.89
C LYS A 273 2.42 6.63 17.84
N VAL A 274 2.01 5.68 17.01
CA VAL A 274 0.59 5.33 16.82
C VAL A 274 0.38 3.83 16.94
N LYS A 275 -0.84 3.41 17.30
CA LYS A 275 -1.20 1.98 17.32
C LYS A 275 -1.15 1.42 15.90
N ILE A 276 -0.42 0.35 15.71
CA ILE A 276 -0.30 -0.36 14.41
C ILE A 276 -0.51 -1.86 14.61
N PRO A 277 -0.99 -2.58 13.59
CA PRO A 277 -1.12 -4.03 13.65
C PRO A 277 0.22 -4.73 13.91
N ASN A 278 0.20 -5.85 14.65
CA ASN A 278 1.42 -6.59 15.01
C ASN A 278 2.24 -7.03 13.81
N GLY A 279 1.61 -7.56 12.76
CA GLY A 279 2.31 -7.95 11.53
C GLY A 279 3.05 -6.78 10.86
N TYR A 280 2.48 -5.58 10.95
CA TYR A 280 3.16 -4.38 10.45
C TYR A 280 4.34 -3.96 11.34
N ARG A 281 4.22 -4.11 12.67
CA ARG A 281 5.34 -3.87 13.59
C ARG A 281 6.53 -4.78 13.29
N GLU A 282 6.29 -6.06 13.04
CA GLU A 282 7.34 -7.00 12.65
C GLU A 282 8.01 -6.62 11.33
N GLN A 283 7.23 -6.15 10.36
CA GLN A 283 7.73 -5.61 9.09
C GLN A 283 8.68 -4.42 9.32
N LEU A 284 8.30 -3.46 10.18
CA LEU A 284 9.15 -2.29 10.49
C LEU A 284 10.47 -2.70 11.15
N LEU A 285 10.45 -3.64 12.09
CA LEU A 285 11.67 -4.16 12.72
C LEU A 285 12.57 -4.90 11.72
N ALA A 286 11.99 -5.59 10.75
CA ALA A 286 12.76 -6.22 9.68
C ALA A 286 13.36 -5.19 8.72
N LEU A 287 12.63 -4.11 8.40
CA LEU A 287 13.14 -2.97 7.61
C LEU A 287 14.30 -2.27 8.31
N GLU A 288 14.23 -2.03 9.61
CA GLU A 288 15.36 -1.48 10.38
C GLU A 288 16.64 -2.32 10.21
N LYS A 289 16.50 -3.65 10.33
CA LYS A 289 17.62 -4.59 10.15
C LYS A 289 18.15 -4.58 8.72
N MET A 290 17.28 -4.51 7.73
CA MET A 290 17.65 -4.49 6.32
C MET A 290 18.46 -3.24 5.98
N TYR A 291 17.96 -2.07 6.37
CA TYR A 291 18.66 -0.80 6.07
C TYR A 291 19.86 -0.53 6.97
N ALA A 292 19.96 -1.23 8.12
CA ALA A 292 21.19 -1.19 8.93
C ALA A 292 22.41 -1.73 8.16
N LEU A 293 22.22 -2.67 7.22
CA LEU A 293 23.31 -3.25 6.42
C LEU A 293 24.02 -2.21 5.54
N GLY A 294 23.30 -1.22 5.03
CA GLY A 294 23.86 -0.16 4.19
C GLY A 294 24.33 1.09 4.94
N ARG A 295 24.18 1.12 6.28
CA ARG A 295 24.42 2.35 7.04
C ARG A 295 25.86 2.84 6.98
N GLU A 296 26.83 1.95 7.14
CA GLU A 296 28.25 2.27 7.11
C GLU A 296 28.86 2.14 5.72
N ASP A 297 28.31 1.24 4.92
CA ASP A 297 28.77 0.95 3.55
C ASP A 297 27.54 0.85 2.62
N PRO A 298 27.25 1.92 1.86
CA PRO A 298 26.10 1.98 0.96
C PRO A 298 26.02 0.81 -0.03
N SER A 299 27.17 0.24 -0.42
CA SER A 299 27.23 -0.87 -1.35
C SER A 299 26.64 -2.17 -0.80
N LYS A 300 26.45 -2.25 0.51
CA LYS A 300 25.84 -3.40 1.20
C LYS A 300 24.33 -3.26 1.39
N GLN A 301 23.76 -2.10 1.05
CA GLN A 301 22.31 -1.95 1.13
C GLN A 301 21.62 -2.94 0.18
N PRO A 302 20.69 -3.73 0.66
CA PRO A 302 19.90 -4.62 -0.20
C PRO A 302 19.14 -3.83 -1.27
N PHE A 303 19.05 -4.39 -2.46
CA PHE A 303 18.21 -3.85 -3.53
C PHE A 303 16.74 -3.84 -3.09
N TYR A 304 16.04 -2.76 -3.33
CA TYR A 304 14.63 -2.63 -2.93
C TYR A 304 13.77 -3.76 -3.56
N PHE A 305 13.96 -4.01 -4.84
CA PHE A 305 13.27 -5.10 -5.55
C PHE A 305 13.94 -6.47 -5.38
N GLY A 306 14.91 -6.61 -4.46
CA GLY A 306 15.63 -7.85 -4.18
C GLY A 306 16.75 -8.18 -5.15
N GLU A 307 16.72 -7.67 -6.36
CA GLU A 307 17.69 -7.98 -7.44
C GLU A 307 18.14 -6.71 -8.17
N ARG A 308 19.44 -6.66 -8.48
CA ARG A 308 20.01 -5.56 -9.27
C ARG A 308 19.31 -5.39 -10.62
N LYS A 309 18.99 -6.49 -11.31
CA LYS A 309 18.38 -6.43 -12.65
C LYS A 309 17.05 -5.67 -12.64
N LEU A 310 16.22 -5.88 -11.61
CA LEU A 310 14.94 -5.18 -11.48
C LEU A 310 15.15 -3.70 -11.11
N GLU A 311 16.11 -3.41 -10.25
CA GLU A 311 16.41 -2.03 -9.87
C GLU A 311 17.02 -1.24 -11.05
N ASP A 312 17.91 -1.85 -11.81
CA ASP A 312 18.54 -1.24 -12.99
C ASP A 312 17.55 -1.04 -14.17
N SER A 313 16.38 -1.71 -14.18
CA SER A 313 15.34 -1.47 -15.18
C SER A 313 14.52 -0.21 -14.92
N CYS A 314 14.61 0.34 -13.70
CA CYS A 314 13.90 1.57 -13.34
C CYS A 314 14.72 2.82 -13.73
N PRO A 315 14.08 3.88 -14.24
CA PRO A 315 12.64 4.01 -14.49
C PRO A 315 12.18 3.57 -15.88
N ASP A 316 13.09 3.13 -16.75
CA ASP A 316 12.86 2.98 -18.19
C ASP A 316 11.71 2.01 -18.51
N GLU A 317 11.64 0.89 -17.79
CA GLU A 317 10.57 -0.10 -17.98
C GLU A 317 9.20 0.42 -17.57
N ALA A 318 9.14 1.16 -16.46
CA ALA A 318 7.90 1.82 -16.01
C ALA A 318 7.46 2.90 -17.00
N MET A 319 8.38 3.72 -17.51
CA MET A 319 8.12 4.75 -18.50
C MET A 319 7.65 4.17 -19.84
N ALA A 320 8.12 2.99 -20.22
CA ALA A 320 7.63 2.29 -21.40
C ALA A 320 6.16 1.81 -21.27
N LEU A 321 5.66 1.69 -20.04
CA LEU A 321 4.25 1.37 -19.77
C LEU A 321 3.39 2.65 -19.67
N TRP A 322 3.92 3.70 -19.05
CA TRP A 322 3.20 4.95 -18.82
C TRP A 322 4.15 6.15 -18.73
N GLU A 323 4.14 7.03 -19.71
CA GLU A 323 4.99 8.23 -19.76
C GLU A 323 4.43 9.40 -18.95
N GLY A 324 3.13 9.40 -18.69
CA GLY A 324 2.44 10.49 -17.98
C GLY A 324 2.46 10.35 -16.44
N TYR A 325 3.54 9.82 -15.89
CA TYR A 325 3.67 9.61 -14.45
C TYR A 325 3.72 10.94 -13.67
N ARG A 326 3.35 10.88 -12.39
CA ARG A 326 3.45 11.98 -11.44
C ARG A 326 4.67 11.80 -10.55
N GLY A 327 5.69 12.64 -10.74
CA GLY A 327 6.88 12.64 -9.90
C GLY A 327 6.62 13.16 -8.48
N LEU A 328 7.58 12.92 -7.57
CA LEU A 328 7.47 13.29 -6.16
C LEU A 328 7.29 14.81 -5.95
N GLU A 329 7.93 15.64 -6.76
CA GLU A 329 7.78 17.10 -6.67
C GLU A 329 6.35 17.53 -7.03
N GLU A 330 5.80 16.97 -8.09
CA GLU A 330 4.44 17.26 -8.54
C GLU A 330 3.41 16.74 -7.54
N TYR A 331 3.59 15.51 -7.03
CA TYR A 331 2.77 14.96 -5.94
C TYR A 331 2.76 15.90 -4.72
N ALA A 332 3.95 16.36 -4.29
CA ALA A 332 4.10 17.22 -3.13
C ALA A 332 3.44 18.59 -3.33
N ARG A 333 3.38 19.10 -4.59
CA ARG A 333 2.72 20.35 -4.92
C ARG A 333 1.20 20.24 -5.04
N GLU A 334 0.71 19.16 -5.66
CA GLU A 334 -0.69 19.09 -6.09
C GLU A 334 -1.56 18.19 -5.21
N VAL A 335 -0.98 17.13 -4.65
CA VAL A 335 -1.75 16.09 -3.96
C VAL A 335 -1.57 16.14 -2.44
N PHE A 336 -0.33 16.24 -1.99
CA PHE A 336 -0.02 16.22 -0.56
C PHE A 336 -0.80 17.27 0.25
N PRO A 337 -0.90 18.56 -0.15
CA PRO A 337 -1.69 19.54 0.60
C PRO A 337 -3.18 19.18 0.65
N LEU A 338 -3.74 18.60 -0.41
CA LEU A 338 -5.14 18.18 -0.45
C LEU A 338 -5.41 16.99 0.47
N GLU A 339 -4.51 16.01 0.51
CA GLU A 339 -4.60 14.87 1.43
C GLU A 339 -4.45 15.32 2.89
N GLU A 340 -3.53 16.23 3.18
CA GLU A 340 -3.36 16.80 4.52
C GLU A 340 -4.62 17.60 4.95
N ALA A 341 -5.18 18.41 4.07
CA ALA A 341 -6.44 19.12 4.34
C ALA A 341 -7.61 18.17 4.59
N ALA A 342 -7.71 17.08 3.81
CA ALA A 342 -8.72 16.03 4.02
C ALA A 342 -8.54 15.29 5.36
N ASN A 343 -7.34 15.33 5.95
CA ASN A 343 -7.04 14.81 7.27
C ASN A 343 -7.23 15.86 8.40
N GLY A 344 -7.78 17.04 8.09
CA GLY A 344 -8.02 18.11 9.05
C GLY A 344 -6.79 18.94 9.42
N LEU A 345 -5.70 18.82 8.67
CA LEU A 345 -4.48 19.60 8.88
C LEU A 345 -4.56 20.95 8.15
N THR A 346 -3.99 21.99 8.72
CA THR A 346 -4.15 23.39 8.26
C THR A 346 -2.85 24.10 7.99
N TRP A 347 -1.69 23.44 8.11
CA TRP A 347 -0.37 24.06 7.95
C TRP A 347 -0.20 24.79 6.61
N MET A 348 -0.92 24.39 5.55
CA MET A 348 -0.90 25.04 4.24
C MET A 348 -1.65 26.38 4.23
N ASN A 349 -2.49 26.68 5.23
CA ASN A 349 -3.26 27.91 5.33
C ASN A 349 -2.52 29.02 6.10
N GLU A 350 -1.39 28.70 6.72
CA GLU A 350 -0.57 29.67 7.42
C GLU A 350 0.17 30.53 6.37
N PRO A 351 0.05 31.87 6.40
CA PRO A 351 0.82 32.74 5.53
C PRO A 351 2.32 32.57 5.78
N ASP A 352 3.10 32.60 4.70
CA ASP A 352 4.56 32.52 4.77
C ASP A 352 5.09 33.58 5.73
N GLY A 353 5.40 33.17 6.96
CA GLY A 353 6.30 33.82 7.88
C GLY A 353 6.02 35.26 8.27
N GLU A 354 4.85 35.60 8.83
CA GLU A 354 4.75 36.69 9.82
C GLU A 354 4.46 36.07 11.20
N THR A 355 5.53 35.82 11.93
CA THR A 355 5.41 35.52 13.36
C THR A 355 5.12 36.82 14.10
N ASP A 356 3.87 37.23 14.12
CA ASP A 356 3.41 38.12 15.15
C ASP A 356 3.21 37.29 16.42
N GLY A 357 4.11 37.52 17.37
CA GLY A 357 4.02 36.91 18.67
C GLY A 357 2.77 37.36 19.41
N GLU A 358 1.87 36.44 19.63
CA GLU A 358 0.98 36.49 20.78
C GLU A 358 0.96 35.13 21.45
N ASP A 359 1.39 35.17 22.73
CA ASP A 359 1.47 34.06 23.67
C ASP A 359 0.10 33.36 23.83
N GLY A 360 -0.07 32.24 23.15
CA GLY A 360 -1.08 31.26 23.52
C GLY A 360 -0.46 30.19 24.42
N VAL A 361 -0.47 30.41 25.71
CA VAL A 361 -0.10 29.42 26.71
C VAL A 361 -1.05 28.23 26.62
N LEU A 362 -0.61 27.15 25.99
CA LEU A 362 -1.22 25.85 26.18
C LEU A 362 -0.73 25.29 27.52
N GLU A 363 -1.66 25.24 28.49
CA GLU A 363 -1.43 24.58 29.77
C GLU A 363 -1.00 23.12 29.54
N LYS A 364 0.17 22.79 30.07
CA LYS A 364 0.64 21.42 30.20
C LYS A 364 -0.28 20.71 31.20
N GLY A 365 -1.16 19.88 30.67
CA GLY A 365 -1.80 18.84 31.46
C GLY A 365 -0.76 17.78 31.84
N ASP A 366 -0.64 17.56 33.14
CA ASP A 366 0.24 16.58 33.76
C ASP A 366 -0.10 15.19 33.20
N LEU A 367 0.88 14.57 32.53
CA LEU A 367 0.85 13.16 32.20
C LEU A 367 1.25 12.39 33.45
N GLU A 368 0.30 11.86 34.17
CA GLU A 368 0.53 10.84 35.19
C GLU A 368 1.12 9.59 34.51
N GLU A 369 2.25 9.14 35.04
CA GLU A 369 2.84 7.85 34.73
C GLU A 369 1.83 6.76 35.13
N ALA A 370 1.32 6.03 34.16
CA ALA A 370 0.54 4.82 34.41
C ALA A 370 1.50 3.63 34.35
N ASP A 371 1.56 2.93 35.48
CA ASP A 371 2.26 1.67 35.66
C ASP A 371 1.80 0.62 34.64
N ASP A 372 2.78 -0.10 34.08
CA ASP A 372 2.60 -1.31 33.26
C ASP A 372 1.95 -2.41 34.11
N ASP A 373 0.69 -2.63 33.97
CA ASP A 373 0.06 -3.89 34.28
C ASP A 373 -0.36 -4.58 32.96
N ASP A 374 0.39 -5.62 32.63
CA ASP A 374 0.11 -6.57 31.56
C ASP A 374 -1.21 -7.31 31.87
N ASP A 375 -2.32 -6.86 31.31
CA ASP A 375 -3.50 -7.69 31.13
C ASP A 375 -3.77 -7.82 29.61
N ASP A 376 -3.34 -8.98 29.08
CA ASP A 376 -3.66 -9.47 27.73
C ASP A 376 -5.18 -9.79 27.65
N ASP A 377 -5.99 -8.79 27.38
CA ASP A 377 -7.33 -8.99 26.86
C ASP A 377 -7.34 -8.59 25.37
N ASP A 378 -7.09 -9.59 24.52
CA ASP A 378 -7.32 -9.57 23.08
C ASP A 378 -8.84 -9.44 22.78
N GLU A 379 -9.41 -8.28 22.99
CA GLU A 379 -10.66 -7.90 22.33
C GLU A 379 -10.34 -7.39 20.93
N ASP A 380 -10.60 -8.26 19.95
CA ASP A 380 -10.61 -7.98 18.51
C ASP A 380 -11.71 -6.98 18.16
N ASP A 381 -11.53 -5.73 18.57
CA ASP A 381 -12.34 -4.63 18.09
C ASP A 381 -11.99 -4.35 16.63
N GLY A 382 -12.78 -4.99 15.76
CA GLY A 382 -12.76 -4.73 14.33
C GLY A 382 -12.77 -3.24 14.07
N LEU A 383 -11.66 -2.74 13.53
CA LEU A 383 -11.51 -1.36 13.07
C LEU A 383 -12.61 -1.06 12.04
N VAL A 384 -13.69 -0.47 12.52
CA VAL A 384 -14.80 0.02 11.69
C VAL A 384 -14.32 1.31 11.02
N MET A 385 -14.03 1.22 9.75
CA MET A 385 -13.76 2.35 8.87
C MET A 385 -15.08 3.10 8.61
N GLY A 386 -15.51 3.92 9.55
CA GLY A 386 -16.74 4.69 9.47
C GLY A 386 -16.47 6.19 9.45
N GLY A 387 -16.34 6.79 8.27
CA GLY A 387 -16.45 8.24 8.07
C GLY A 387 -17.91 8.64 7.92
N GLY A 388 -18.67 8.73 8.99
CA GLY A 388 -20.00 9.34 9.01
C GLY A 388 -19.89 10.79 9.44
N LEU A 389 -20.22 11.73 8.57
CA LEU A 389 -20.58 13.10 8.95
C LEU A 389 -21.87 13.03 9.77
N ASN A 390 -21.75 13.06 11.08
CA ASN A 390 -22.91 13.30 11.96
C ASN A 390 -22.65 14.56 12.76
N SER A 391 -23.42 15.60 12.46
CA SER A 391 -23.59 16.79 13.28
C SER A 391 -24.31 16.41 14.56
N GLY A 392 -23.56 16.29 15.67
CA GLY A 392 -24.17 16.03 16.99
C GLY A 392 -23.12 16.11 18.08
N THR A 393 -23.30 17.08 18.94
CA THR A 393 -22.54 17.42 20.14
C THR A 393 -22.24 16.20 21.03
N GLY A 394 -20.96 15.98 21.35
CA GLY A 394 -20.59 15.19 22.54
C GLY A 394 -19.27 14.41 22.41
N THR A 395 -18.26 14.86 23.19
CA THR A 395 -17.13 14.15 23.80
C THR A 395 -16.22 13.30 22.91
N GLY A 396 -14.97 13.74 22.82
CA GLY A 396 -13.70 13.11 22.54
C GLY A 396 -13.71 11.67 21.98
N GLY A 397 -13.62 11.54 20.65
CA GLY A 397 -13.25 10.32 19.96
C GLY A 397 -12.16 10.68 18.97
N GLU A 398 -11.01 10.03 19.09
CA GLU A 398 -9.87 10.21 18.23
C GLU A 398 -10.26 9.95 16.76
N ASN A 399 -10.25 11.01 15.95
CA ASN A 399 -10.46 10.95 14.51
C ASN A 399 -9.22 10.34 13.84
N THR A 400 -9.18 9.03 13.69
CA THR A 400 -8.20 8.36 12.82
C THR A 400 -8.71 8.45 11.38
N PRO A 401 -7.94 9.03 10.43
CA PRO A 401 -8.42 9.23 9.06
C PRO A 401 -8.61 7.89 8.35
N ALA A 402 -9.82 7.61 7.93
CA ALA A 402 -10.27 6.36 7.30
C ALA A 402 -9.51 5.95 6.01
N ARG A 403 -8.69 6.83 5.42
CA ARG A 403 -8.01 6.61 4.14
C ARG A 403 -6.63 5.95 4.25
N ARG A 404 -6.04 5.84 5.45
CA ARG A 404 -4.62 5.49 5.62
C ARG A 404 -4.31 4.06 6.02
N GLU A 405 -5.27 3.31 6.52
CA GLU A 405 -5.00 1.95 7.00
C GLU A 405 -4.65 0.96 5.89
N GLU A 406 -5.07 1.22 4.64
CA GLU A 406 -4.74 0.38 3.49
C GLU A 406 -3.42 0.78 2.80
N SER A 407 -2.88 1.98 3.04
CA SER A 407 -1.64 2.49 2.42
C SER A 407 -0.36 1.86 2.97
N TRP A 408 -0.44 1.20 4.12
CA TRP A 408 0.70 0.54 4.78
C TRP A 408 1.23 -0.70 4.06
N LEU A 409 0.55 -1.14 3.00
CA LEU A 409 0.61 -2.51 2.46
C LEU A 409 1.24 -2.59 1.08
N ALA A 410 1.98 -1.60 0.70
CA ALA A 410 2.76 -1.67 -0.53
C ALA A 410 4.05 -2.43 -0.34
#